data_4a5ee59f128570c5ce3f35d7c32c9822
#
_entry.id   4a5ee59f128570c5ce3f35d7c32c9822
#
_cell.length_a   1.000
_cell.length_b   1.000
_cell.length_c   1.000
_cell.angle_alpha   90.00
_cell.angle_beta   90.00
_cell.angle_gamma   90.00
#
_symmetry.space_group_name_H-M   'P 1'
#
loop_
_entity.id
_entity.type
_entity.pdbx_description
1 polymer ?
#
loop_
_entity_poly.entity_id
_entity_poly.type
_entity_poly.pdbx_seq_one_letter_code
_entity_poly.pdbx_strand_id
1 'polypeptide(L)'
;MRTGLPSGTAAEVVHPPTGPSPRGLVVIPDIMGMRPLFDDLVARLAIQQGWSVAAFELFPGREDLDVADRLAAGSSLEDDRVLGDAVAAADLTGAETVGILGFCMGGMYVLKAVATGRFDSHCPFYGMIRVPDQWRGAGQGEPLDALAAGDAASVLAVVGAQDAWTPPDHVDELEATGATVLRYAGADHGFVHDPSRPAHRSGDAADAWRRVVDWLAT
;
A
#
# COMPACT_ATOMS: atom_id res chain seq x y z
N MET A 1 17.02 -7.93 2.64
CA MET A 1 17.22 -9.40 2.73
C MET A 1 15.92 -10.06 2.28
N ARG A 2 15.98 -10.89 1.25
CA ARG A 2 14.80 -11.67 0.80
C ARG A 2 14.55 -12.86 1.74
N THR A 3 13.29 -13.11 2.05
CA THR A 3 12.82 -14.17 2.96
C THR A 3 11.43 -14.64 2.55
N GLY A 4 10.90 -15.66 3.22
CA GLY A 4 9.51 -16.10 3.06
C GLY A 4 8.68 -15.76 4.29
N LEU A 5 7.44 -15.35 4.07
CA LEU A 5 6.43 -15.21 5.11
C LEU A 5 5.88 -16.60 5.52
N PRO A 6 5.17 -16.73 6.63
CA PRO A 6 4.56 -18.02 7.06
C PRO A 6 3.62 -18.64 6.01
N SER A 7 2.98 -17.85 5.17
CA SER A 7 2.17 -18.30 4.03
C SER A 7 2.98 -18.91 2.87
N GLY A 8 4.30 -18.74 2.87
CA GLY A 8 5.19 -19.03 1.74
C GLY A 8 5.37 -17.85 0.77
N THR A 9 4.68 -16.73 0.99
CA THR A 9 4.82 -15.53 0.15
C THR A 9 6.23 -14.95 0.25
N ALA A 10 6.84 -14.60 -0.89
CA ALA A 10 8.14 -13.95 -0.93
C ALA A 10 8.05 -12.52 -0.36
N ALA A 11 9.00 -12.18 0.51
CA ALA A 11 9.09 -10.86 1.12
C ALA A 11 10.54 -10.36 1.12
N GLU A 12 10.70 -9.06 1.26
CA GLU A 12 11.98 -8.40 1.49
C GLU A 12 11.90 -7.53 2.72
N VAL A 13 12.93 -7.56 3.57
CA VAL A 13 13.10 -6.63 4.68
C VAL A 13 14.46 -5.96 4.61
N VAL A 14 14.47 -4.65 4.81
CA VAL A 14 15.70 -3.83 4.89
C VAL A 14 15.67 -3.05 6.19
N HIS A 15 16.72 -3.21 6.98
CA HIS A 15 16.96 -2.41 8.17
C HIS A 15 17.90 -1.25 7.85
N PRO A 16 17.80 -0.11 8.54
CA PRO A 16 18.77 0.98 8.39
C PRO A 16 20.20 0.51 8.79
N PRO A 17 21.25 1.20 8.35
CA PRO A 17 22.64 0.82 8.65
C PRO A 17 22.96 0.71 10.15
N THR A 18 22.18 1.37 10.99
CA THR A 18 22.28 1.33 12.46
C THR A 18 21.70 0.08 13.10
N GLY A 19 21.13 -0.84 12.32
CA GLY A 19 20.41 -2.02 12.81
C GLY A 19 18.89 -1.81 12.86
N PRO A 20 18.12 -2.78 13.39
CA PRO A 20 16.68 -2.69 13.50
C PRO A 20 16.21 -1.40 14.18
N SER A 21 15.17 -0.78 13.62
CA SER A 21 14.58 0.46 14.13
C SER A 21 13.36 0.15 14.99
N PRO A 22 13.05 0.95 16.04
CA PRO A 22 11.78 0.84 16.76
C PRO A 22 10.57 1.20 15.91
N ARG A 23 10.79 1.87 14.76
CA ARG A 23 9.75 2.21 13.78
C ARG A 23 9.88 1.36 12.53
N GLY A 24 8.78 0.73 12.16
CA GLY A 24 8.66 -0.11 10.98
C GLY A 24 7.73 0.48 9.92
N LEU A 25 7.87 -0.02 8.71
CA LEU A 25 6.99 0.30 7.59
C LEU A 25 6.77 -0.95 6.74
N VAL A 26 5.52 -1.22 6.39
CA VAL A 26 5.18 -2.22 5.37
C VAL A 26 4.80 -1.52 4.07
N VAL A 27 5.36 -1.99 2.96
CA VAL A 27 5.06 -1.49 1.61
C VAL A 27 4.33 -2.58 0.84
N ILE A 28 3.10 -2.30 0.39
CA ILE A 28 2.37 -3.18 -0.51
C ILE A 28 2.53 -2.66 -1.94
N PRO A 29 3.14 -3.44 -2.86
CA PRO A 29 3.35 -3.05 -4.24
C PRO A 29 2.03 -2.78 -4.98
N ASP A 30 2.17 -2.19 -6.18
CA ASP A 30 1.07 -2.16 -7.15
C ASP A 30 0.82 -3.56 -7.73
N ILE A 31 -0.13 -3.67 -8.67
CA ILE A 31 -0.52 -4.93 -9.30
C ILE A 31 0.65 -5.70 -9.94
N MET A 32 1.73 -5.02 -10.31
CA MET A 32 2.91 -5.67 -10.89
C MET A 32 3.79 -6.39 -9.85
N GLY A 33 3.45 -6.30 -8.57
CA GLY A 33 4.15 -7.00 -7.48
C GLY A 33 5.57 -6.52 -7.23
N MET A 34 6.33 -7.36 -6.54
CA MET A 34 7.73 -7.09 -6.20
C MET A 34 8.61 -7.09 -7.46
N ARG A 35 9.36 -6.01 -7.65
CA ARG A 35 10.29 -5.79 -8.76
C ARG A 35 11.34 -4.75 -8.35
N PRO A 36 12.42 -4.51 -9.14
CA PRO A 36 13.50 -3.59 -8.78
C PRO A 36 13.03 -2.21 -8.30
N LEU A 37 11.92 -1.68 -8.84
CA LEU A 37 11.32 -0.43 -8.39
C LEU A 37 10.98 -0.44 -6.90
N PHE A 38 10.40 -1.55 -6.40
CA PHE A 38 10.04 -1.69 -4.99
C PHE A 38 11.22 -2.09 -4.11
N ASP A 39 12.16 -2.89 -4.64
CA ASP A 39 13.42 -3.18 -3.95
C ASP A 39 14.17 -1.86 -3.65
N ASP A 40 14.28 -0.97 -4.65
CA ASP A 40 14.90 0.35 -4.51
C ASP A 40 14.11 1.26 -3.55
N LEU A 41 12.77 1.24 -3.61
CA LEU A 41 11.92 2.03 -2.72
C LEU A 41 12.10 1.61 -1.25
N VAL A 42 12.07 0.32 -0.96
CA VAL A 42 12.25 -0.25 0.38
C VAL A 42 13.63 0.13 0.93
N ALA A 43 14.69 -0.06 0.13
CA ALA A 43 16.05 0.29 0.52
C ALA A 43 16.19 1.80 0.78
N ARG A 44 15.63 2.63 -0.10
CA ARG A 44 15.68 4.10 0.03
C ARG A 44 14.96 4.58 1.28
N LEU A 45 13.75 4.08 1.56
CA LEU A 45 12.99 4.45 2.76
C LEU A 45 13.72 4.02 4.04
N ALA A 46 14.29 2.81 4.06
CA ALA A 46 15.07 2.35 5.20
C ALA A 46 16.28 3.25 5.50
N ILE A 47 17.01 3.69 4.46
CA ILE A 47 18.19 4.53 4.62
C ILE A 47 17.80 5.98 4.96
N GLN A 48 16.84 6.56 4.24
CA GLN A 48 16.51 7.98 4.38
C GLN A 48 15.72 8.29 5.65
N GLN A 49 14.84 7.38 6.07
CA GLN A 49 13.99 7.58 7.24
C GLN A 49 14.54 6.90 8.50
N GLY A 50 15.51 6.01 8.36
CA GLY A 50 16.03 5.23 9.48
C GLY A 50 15.02 4.22 10.00
N TRP A 51 14.09 3.74 9.17
CA TRP A 51 13.05 2.76 9.54
C TRP A 51 13.42 1.35 9.10
N SER A 52 12.88 0.33 9.79
CA SER A 52 12.89 -1.04 9.27
C SER A 52 11.74 -1.20 8.27
N VAL A 53 12.04 -1.49 6.99
CA VAL A 53 11.03 -1.50 5.93
C VAL A 53 10.90 -2.90 5.35
N ALA A 54 9.66 -3.42 5.26
CA ALA A 54 9.34 -4.70 4.65
C ALA A 54 8.37 -4.53 3.49
N ALA A 55 8.48 -5.40 2.47
CA ALA A 55 7.51 -5.50 1.39
C ALA A 55 7.32 -6.97 1.01
N PHE A 56 6.20 -7.32 0.38
CA PHE A 56 5.87 -8.69 0.01
C PHE A 56 5.14 -8.79 -1.33
N GLU A 57 5.15 -9.97 -1.95
CA GLU A 57 4.53 -10.22 -3.25
C GLU A 57 3.00 -10.38 -3.13
N LEU A 58 2.24 -9.68 -3.98
CA LEU A 58 0.78 -9.81 -4.02
C LEU A 58 0.30 -11.11 -4.66
N PHE A 59 1.05 -11.63 -5.65
CA PHE A 59 0.70 -12.81 -6.44
C PHE A 59 1.77 -13.92 -6.28
N PRO A 60 1.95 -14.50 -5.08
CA PRO A 60 3.00 -15.49 -4.84
C PRO A 60 2.85 -16.70 -5.77
N GLY A 61 3.98 -17.12 -6.36
CA GLY A 61 4.04 -18.22 -7.34
C GLY A 61 3.50 -17.85 -8.73
N ARG A 62 3.19 -16.59 -8.96
CA ARG A 62 2.70 -16.04 -10.24
C ARG A 62 3.41 -14.72 -10.59
N GLU A 63 4.67 -14.60 -10.20
CA GLU A 63 5.48 -13.39 -10.37
C GLU A 63 5.78 -13.09 -11.85
N ASP A 64 5.73 -14.09 -12.70
CA ASP A 64 5.95 -14.03 -14.15
C ASP A 64 4.72 -13.58 -14.97
N LEU A 65 3.54 -13.47 -14.33
CA LEU A 65 2.34 -13.00 -15.02
C LEU A 65 2.52 -11.55 -15.51
N ASP A 66 2.06 -11.28 -16.72
CA ASP A 66 1.98 -9.91 -17.21
C ASP A 66 0.83 -9.11 -16.52
N VAL A 67 0.74 -7.82 -16.83
CA VAL A 67 -0.26 -6.95 -16.19
C VAL A 67 -1.70 -7.37 -16.51
N ALA A 68 -1.97 -7.82 -17.74
CA ALA A 68 -3.32 -8.22 -18.14
C ALA A 68 -3.76 -9.49 -17.39
N ASP A 69 -2.84 -10.46 -17.25
CA ASP A 69 -3.10 -11.69 -16.51
C ASP A 69 -3.26 -11.42 -15.00
N ARG A 70 -2.47 -10.49 -14.42
CA ARG A 70 -2.62 -10.08 -13.02
C ARG A 70 -3.94 -9.35 -12.78
N LEU A 71 -4.38 -8.50 -13.73
CA LEU A 71 -5.70 -7.85 -13.66
C LEU A 71 -6.82 -8.90 -13.67
N ALA A 72 -6.73 -9.91 -14.54
CA ALA A 72 -7.68 -11.01 -14.59
C ALA A 72 -7.66 -11.88 -13.32
N ALA A 73 -6.48 -12.05 -12.71
CA ALA A 73 -6.31 -12.83 -11.48
C ALA A 73 -6.72 -12.06 -10.21
N GLY A 74 -7.04 -10.76 -10.30
CA GLY A 74 -7.40 -9.93 -9.16
C GLY A 74 -8.52 -10.52 -8.31
N SER A 75 -9.55 -11.14 -8.94
CA SER A 75 -10.66 -11.78 -8.24
C SER A 75 -10.29 -13.06 -7.47
N SER A 76 -9.11 -13.62 -7.70
CA SER A 76 -8.59 -14.79 -6.99
C SER A 76 -7.76 -14.44 -5.75
N LEU A 77 -7.52 -13.16 -5.48
CA LEU A 77 -6.87 -12.74 -4.26
C LEU A 77 -7.83 -12.90 -3.07
N GLU A 78 -7.32 -13.42 -1.98
CA GLU A 78 -8.07 -13.59 -0.75
C GLU A 78 -7.54 -12.62 0.30
N ASP A 79 -8.44 -11.84 0.89
CA ASP A 79 -8.11 -10.82 1.89
C ASP A 79 -7.37 -11.42 3.09
N ASP A 80 -7.82 -12.57 3.60
CA ASP A 80 -7.20 -13.26 4.74
C ASP A 80 -5.72 -13.54 4.48
N ARG A 81 -5.36 -13.97 3.25
CA ARG A 81 -3.96 -14.19 2.90
C ARG A 81 -3.19 -12.88 2.82
N VAL A 82 -3.69 -11.89 2.06
CA VAL A 82 -2.94 -10.65 1.82
C VAL A 82 -2.78 -9.85 3.11
N LEU A 83 -3.83 -9.78 3.92
CA LEU A 83 -3.79 -9.09 5.22
C LEU A 83 -2.93 -9.85 6.23
N GLY A 84 -3.00 -11.20 6.24
CA GLY A 84 -2.10 -12.04 7.03
C GLY A 84 -0.63 -11.84 6.65
N ASP A 85 -0.33 -11.73 5.35
CA ASP A 85 1.01 -11.42 4.84
C ASP A 85 1.46 -10.02 5.25
N ALA A 86 0.57 -9.02 5.22
CA ALA A 86 0.89 -7.67 5.68
C ALA A 86 1.25 -7.64 7.18
N VAL A 87 0.49 -8.37 8.02
CA VAL A 87 0.79 -8.50 9.46
C VAL A 87 2.13 -9.21 9.67
N ALA A 88 2.38 -10.31 8.97
CA ALA A 88 3.65 -11.04 9.06
C ALA A 88 4.84 -10.20 8.56
N ALA A 89 4.64 -9.38 7.52
CA ALA A 89 5.66 -8.44 7.05
C ALA A 89 5.95 -7.34 8.10
N ALA A 90 4.93 -6.89 8.84
CA ALA A 90 5.14 -5.98 9.97
C ALA A 90 6.01 -6.62 11.06
N ASP A 91 5.80 -7.90 11.36
CA ASP A 91 6.60 -8.62 12.35
C ASP A 91 8.05 -8.80 11.91
N LEU A 92 8.32 -8.95 10.60
CA LEU A 92 9.69 -8.97 10.06
C LEU A 92 10.47 -7.68 10.31
N THR A 93 9.80 -6.54 10.46
CA THR A 93 10.48 -5.27 10.77
C THR A 93 11.12 -5.29 12.17
N GLY A 94 10.58 -6.09 13.09
CA GLY A 94 10.98 -6.12 14.50
C GLY A 94 10.64 -4.82 15.25
N ALA A 95 9.82 -3.95 14.66
CA ALA A 95 9.49 -2.65 15.22
C ALA A 95 8.25 -2.71 16.11
N GLU A 96 8.21 -1.83 17.12
CA GLU A 96 7.05 -1.67 18.00
C GLU A 96 5.92 -0.90 17.31
N THR A 97 6.26 0.20 16.62
CA THR A 97 5.34 1.05 15.86
C THR A 97 5.52 0.78 14.39
N VAL A 98 4.46 0.41 13.68
CA VAL A 98 4.54 0.06 12.26
C VAL A 98 3.46 0.77 11.46
N GLY A 99 3.91 1.58 10.48
CA GLY A 99 3.03 2.12 9.45
C GLY A 99 2.89 1.18 8.26
N ILE A 100 1.88 1.44 7.42
CA ILE A 100 1.69 0.71 6.18
C ILE A 100 1.38 1.68 5.04
N LEU A 101 2.04 1.49 3.88
CA LEU A 101 1.70 2.18 2.64
C LEU A 101 1.59 1.20 1.47
N GLY A 102 0.88 1.61 0.43
CA GLY A 102 0.75 0.78 -0.76
C GLY A 102 0.20 1.57 -1.94
N PHE A 103 0.35 0.99 -3.13
CA PHE A 103 0.07 1.65 -4.39
C PHE A 103 -0.98 0.88 -5.19
N CYS A 104 -1.96 1.56 -5.80
CA CYS A 104 -2.96 0.94 -6.66
C CYS A 104 -3.71 -0.19 -5.91
N MET A 105 -3.63 -1.43 -6.38
CA MET A 105 -4.16 -2.60 -5.67
C MET A 105 -3.58 -2.73 -4.26
N GLY A 106 -2.27 -2.49 -4.08
CA GLY A 106 -1.67 -2.44 -2.74
C GLY A 106 -2.25 -1.34 -1.86
N GLY A 107 -2.60 -0.19 -2.43
CA GLY A 107 -3.31 0.88 -1.72
C GLY A 107 -4.72 0.49 -1.28
N MET A 108 -5.45 -0.30 -2.08
CA MET A 108 -6.73 -0.91 -1.67
C MET A 108 -6.54 -1.81 -0.44
N TYR A 109 -5.49 -2.62 -0.42
CA TYR A 109 -5.19 -3.48 0.73
C TYR A 109 -4.72 -2.70 1.96
N VAL A 110 -4.10 -1.52 1.78
CA VAL A 110 -3.80 -0.61 2.91
C VAL A 110 -5.09 -0.14 3.59
N LEU A 111 -6.15 0.20 2.83
CA LEU A 111 -7.45 0.54 3.39
C LEU A 111 -8.07 -0.64 4.14
N LYS A 112 -7.99 -1.85 3.58
CA LYS A 112 -8.48 -3.07 4.25
C LYS A 112 -7.68 -3.42 5.51
N ALA A 113 -6.38 -3.09 5.54
CA ALA A 113 -5.52 -3.37 6.68
C ALA A 113 -5.90 -2.60 7.95
N VAL A 114 -6.71 -1.55 7.86
CA VAL A 114 -7.23 -0.80 9.02
C VAL A 114 -7.96 -1.73 9.99
N ALA A 115 -8.73 -2.69 9.48
CA ALA A 115 -9.47 -3.65 10.31
C ALA A 115 -8.57 -4.64 11.07
N THR A 116 -7.29 -4.78 10.70
CA THR A 116 -6.37 -5.70 11.39
C THR A 116 -5.94 -5.19 12.76
N GLY A 117 -6.01 -3.88 13.00
CA GLY A 117 -5.52 -3.24 14.22
C GLY A 117 -4.01 -3.37 14.45
N ARG A 118 -3.24 -3.80 13.42
CA ARG A 118 -1.79 -4.03 13.53
C ARG A 118 -0.95 -2.79 13.27
N PHE A 119 -1.49 -1.85 12.49
CA PHE A 119 -0.75 -0.70 12.00
C PHE A 119 -1.20 0.59 12.68
N ASP A 120 -0.24 1.45 13.00
CA ASP A 120 -0.49 2.74 13.66
C ASP A 120 -0.92 3.82 12.66
N SER A 121 -0.49 3.70 11.40
CA SER A 121 -0.79 4.67 10.33
C SER A 121 -0.88 3.99 8.97
N HIS A 122 -1.81 4.47 8.13
CA HIS A 122 -2.17 3.87 6.85
C HIS A 122 -2.09 4.91 5.74
N CYS A 123 -1.25 4.68 4.71
CA CYS A 123 -1.04 5.61 3.60
C CYS A 123 -1.31 4.95 2.25
N PRO A 124 -2.56 4.84 1.80
CA PRO A 124 -2.88 4.36 0.46
C PRO A 124 -2.59 5.43 -0.59
N PHE A 125 -1.79 5.08 -1.60
CA PHE A 125 -1.60 5.88 -2.81
C PHE A 125 -2.52 5.37 -3.91
N TYR A 126 -3.48 6.18 -4.34
CA TYR A 126 -4.49 5.87 -5.37
C TYR A 126 -5.05 4.44 -5.24
N GLY A 127 -5.27 4.00 -4.00
CA GLY A 127 -5.91 2.73 -3.70
C GLY A 127 -7.40 2.78 -4.00
N MET A 128 -7.93 1.74 -4.63
CA MET A 128 -9.37 1.65 -4.90
C MET A 128 -10.13 1.61 -3.59
N ILE A 129 -11.09 2.52 -3.45
CA ILE A 129 -11.91 2.71 -2.24
C ILE A 129 -13.05 1.68 -2.20
N ARG A 130 -13.46 1.21 -3.37
CA ARG A 130 -14.34 0.05 -3.53
C ARG A 130 -13.65 -1.01 -4.39
N VAL A 131 -13.95 -2.28 -4.14
CA VAL A 131 -13.41 -3.36 -4.97
C VAL A 131 -13.97 -3.21 -6.39
N PRO A 132 -13.11 -3.05 -7.42
CA PRO A 132 -13.56 -3.02 -8.81
C PRO A 132 -14.35 -4.28 -9.18
N ASP A 133 -15.42 -4.16 -9.98
CA ASP A 133 -16.31 -5.28 -10.31
C ASP A 133 -15.57 -6.48 -10.87
N GLN A 134 -14.55 -6.25 -11.73
CA GLN A 134 -13.73 -7.32 -12.31
C GLN A 134 -12.81 -8.02 -11.30
N TRP A 135 -12.63 -7.45 -10.10
CA TRP A 135 -11.82 -8.06 -9.03
C TRP A 135 -12.68 -8.66 -7.91
N ARG A 136 -13.98 -8.56 -7.98
CA ARG A 136 -14.86 -9.14 -6.96
C ARG A 136 -14.73 -10.65 -6.93
N GLY A 137 -14.37 -11.19 -5.78
CA GLY A 137 -14.22 -12.61 -5.49
C GLY A 137 -14.80 -12.96 -4.12
N ALA A 138 -15.06 -14.24 -3.89
CA ALA A 138 -15.67 -14.70 -2.64
C ALA A 138 -14.80 -14.41 -1.39
N GLY A 139 -13.47 -14.28 -1.56
CA GLY A 139 -12.53 -13.99 -0.49
C GLY A 139 -12.24 -12.51 -0.29
N GLN A 140 -13.04 -11.61 -0.90
CA GLN A 140 -12.78 -10.16 -0.85
C GLN A 140 -13.94 -9.38 -0.23
N GLY A 141 -13.63 -8.63 0.82
CA GLY A 141 -14.52 -7.63 1.44
C GLY A 141 -14.31 -6.23 0.85
N GLU A 142 -15.21 -5.30 1.15
CA GLU A 142 -15.07 -3.91 0.73
C GLU A 142 -14.10 -3.14 1.64
N PRO A 143 -13.23 -2.28 1.10
CA PRO A 143 -12.34 -1.42 1.90
C PRO A 143 -13.10 -0.53 2.89
N LEU A 144 -14.27 -0.01 2.50
CA LEU A 144 -15.10 0.83 3.38
C LEU A 144 -15.64 0.07 4.59
N ASP A 145 -15.93 -1.23 4.46
CA ASP A 145 -16.35 -2.06 5.59
C ASP A 145 -15.19 -2.25 6.58
N ALA A 146 -13.97 -2.41 6.07
CA ALA A 146 -12.77 -2.50 6.90
C ALA A 146 -12.50 -1.19 7.67
N LEU A 147 -12.70 -0.03 7.04
CA LEU A 147 -12.60 1.27 7.68
C LEU A 147 -13.64 1.45 8.79
N ALA A 148 -14.87 0.98 8.56
CA ALA A 148 -15.93 1.01 9.57
C ALA A 148 -15.65 0.09 10.77
N ALA A 149 -14.83 -0.95 10.59
CA ALA A 149 -14.43 -1.89 11.63
C ALA A 149 -13.17 -1.47 12.41
N GLY A 150 -12.46 -0.42 11.96
CA GLY A 150 -11.20 0.04 12.56
C GLY A 150 -11.13 1.55 12.75
N ASP A 151 -9.91 2.08 12.86
CA ASP A 151 -9.68 3.53 13.05
C ASP A 151 -9.38 4.22 11.71
N ALA A 152 -10.42 4.75 11.06
CA ALA A 152 -10.29 5.49 9.81
C ALA A 152 -9.47 6.80 9.97
N ALA A 153 -9.36 7.37 11.18
CA ALA A 153 -8.55 8.56 11.43
C ALA A 153 -7.04 8.29 11.29
N SER A 154 -6.61 7.03 11.33
CA SER A 154 -5.22 6.62 11.05
C SER A 154 -4.84 6.68 9.56
N VAL A 155 -5.80 6.99 8.66
CA VAL A 155 -5.60 6.97 7.20
C VAL A 155 -5.28 8.35 6.66
N LEU A 156 -4.17 8.44 5.90
CA LEU A 156 -3.85 9.55 5.00
C LEU A 156 -3.81 9.04 3.56
N ALA A 157 -4.89 9.20 2.82
CA ALA A 157 -5.00 8.75 1.43
C ALA A 157 -4.48 9.80 0.43
N VAL A 158 -3.77 9.35 -0.60
CA VAL A 158 -3.27 10.18 -1.69
C VAL A 158 -4.00 9.80 -2.98
N VAL A 159 -4.76 10.72 -3.57
CA VAL A 159 -5.58 10.46 -4.76
C VAL A 159 -5.36 11.50 -5.86
N GLY A 160 -5.43 11.06 -7.11
CA GLY A 160 -5.46 11.93 -8.27
C GLY A 160 -6.91 12.27 -8.65
N ALA A 161 -7.23 13.54 -8.88
CA ALA A 161 -8.59 13.94 -9.23
C ALA A 161 -9.00 13.55 -10.67
N GLN A 162 -8.06 13.07 -11.49
CA GLN A 162 -8.30 12.55 -12.84
C GLN A 162 -8.28 11.01 -12.89
N ASP A 163 -8.11 10.36 -11.74
CA ASP A 163 -7.99 8.91 -11.63
C ASP A 163 -9.36 8.23 -11.74
N ALA A 164 -9.59 7.50 -12.81
CA ALA A 164 -10.84 6.77 -13.03
C ALA A 164 -11.04 5.58 -12.05
N TRP A 165 -9.98 5.11 -11.38
CA TRP A 165 -10.07 4.05 -10.37
C TRP A 165 -10.50 4.56 -9.00
N THR A 166 -10.39 5.89 -8.77
CA THR A 166 -10.83 6.54 -7.53
C THR A 166 -11.78 7.69 -7.87
N PRO A 167 -12.98 7.40 -8.40
CA PRO A 167 -13.93 8.43 -8.82
C PRO A 167 -14.35 9.33 -7.63
N PRO A 168 -14.76 10.57 -7.90
CA PRO A 168 -15.00 11.57 -6.85
C PRO A 168 -15.98 11.13 -5.76
N ASP A 169 -17.05 10.41 -6.13
CA ASP A 169 -18.03 9.86 -5.20
C ASP A 169 -17.44 8.84 -4.23
N HIS A 170 -16.57 7.95 -4.70
CA HIS A 170 -15.85 7.04 -3.80
C HIS A 170 -14.89 7.79 -2.87
N VAL A 171 -14.23 8.85 -3.37
CA VAL A 171 -13.34 9.67 -2.54
C VAL A 171 -14.13 10.43 -1.47
N ASP A 172 -15.33 10.92 -1.79
CA ASP A 172 -16.22 11.56 -0.82
C ASP A 172 -16.70 10.56 0.25
N GLU A 173 -16.97 9.29 -0.14
CA GLU A 173 -17.29 8.22 0.81
C GLU A 173 -16.10 7.94 1.76
N LEU A 174 -14.87 7.92 1.24
CA LEU A 174 -13.67 7.73 2.06
C LEU A 174 -13.51 8.88 3.07
N GLU A 175 -13.64 10.13 2.64
CA GLU A 175 -13.58 11.28 3.56
C GLU A 175 -14.67 11.22 4.63
N ALA A 176 -15.87 10.76 4.28
CA ALA A 176 -16.99 10.62 5.23
C ALA A 176 -16.70 9.60 6.34
N THR A 177 -15.74 8.69 6.18
CA THR A 177 -15.29 7.77 7.25
C THR A 177 -14.45 8.45 8.33
N GLY A 178 -13.94 9.66 8.10
CA GLY A 178 -12.97 10.35 8.94
C GLY A 178 -11.52 10.23 8.48
N ALA A 179 -11.26 9.56 7.36
CA ALA A 179 -9.94 9.51 6.73
C ALA A 179 -9.53 10.89 6.20
N THR A 180 -8.24 11.21 6.30
CA THR A 180 -7.67 12.40 5.66
C THR A 180 -7.33 12.07 4.21
N VAL A 181 -7.73 12.93 3.25
CA VAL A 181 -7.47 12.73 1.82
C VAL A 181 -6.71 13.90 1.21
N LEU A 182 -5.60 13.60 0.56
CA LEU A 182 -4.84 14.55 -0.26
C LEU A 182 -5.25 14.38 -1.72
N ARG A 183 -6.00 15.37 -2.25
CA ARG A 183 -6.49 15.36 -3.65
C ARG A 183 -5.57 16.21 -4.53
N TYR A 184 -4.98 15.61 -5.58
CA TYR A 184 -4.13 16.28 -6.55
C TYR A 184 -4.90 16.53 -7.85
N ALA A 185 -5.31 17.79 -8.08
CA ALA A 185 -6.29 18.18 -9.09
C ALA A 185 -5.96 17.78 -10.53
N GLY A 186 -4.68 17.75 -10.92
CA GLY A 186 -4.25 17.39 -12.28
C GLY A 186 -3.65 16.00 -12.40
N ALA A 187 -3.71 15.17 -11.36
CA ALA A 187 -3.07 13.88 -11.32
C ALA A 187 -4.01 12.75 -11.71
N ASP A 188 -3.49 11.80 -12.47
CA ASP A 188 -4.12 10.55 -12.87
C ASP A 188 -3.53 9.38 -12.08
N HIS A 189 -4.02 8.16 -12.31
CA HIS A 189 -3.58 6.95 -11.63
C HIS A 189 -2.06 6.70 -11.75
N GLY A 190 -1.40 6.42 -10.63
CA GLY A 190 0.03 6.05 -10.64
C GLY A 190 0.99 7.23 -10.79
N PHE A 191 0.60 8.44 -10.42
CA PHE A 191 1.39 9.67 -10.62
C PHE A 191 2.61 9.82 -9.67
N VAL A 192 2.78 8.92 -8.67
CA VAL A 192 3.78 9.13 -7.60
C VAL A 192 5.00 8.23 -7.70
N HIS A 193 4.83 6.90 -7.77
CA HIS A 193 5.88 5.95 -7.39
C HIS A 193 6.83 5.55 -8.53
N ASP A 194 6.42 5.73 -9.78
CA ASP A 194 7.21 5.30 -10.94
C ASP A 194 7.49 6.49 -11.89
N PRO A 195 8.70 7.07 -11.84
CA PRO A 195 9.08 8.20 -12.69
C PRO A 195 9.10 7.89 -14.20
N SER A 196 9.09 6.61 -14.59
CA SER A 196 9.08 6.22 -16.00
C SER A 196 7.67 6.26 -16.63
N ARG A 197 6.62 6.36 -15.82
CA ARG A 197 5.24 6.39 -16.30
C ARG A 197 4.85 7.75 -16.85
N PRO A 198 4.08 7.80 -17.96
CA PRO A 198 3.55 9.06 -18.49
C PRO A 198 2.68 9.84 -17.48
N ALA A 199 2.02 9.14 -16.57
CA ALA A 199 1.20 9.75 -15.51
C ALA A 199 2.04 10.40 -14.39
N HIS A 200 3.35 10.16 -14.32
CA HIS A 200 4.19 10.68 -13.23
C HIS A 200 4.22 12.21 -13.21
N ARG A 201 4.02 12.78 -12.04
CA ARG A 201 4.00 14.24 -11.80
C ARG A 201 4.99 14.58 -10.69
N SER A 202 6.21 14.93 -11.06
CA SER A 202 7.34 15.09 -10.12
C SER A 202 7.05 16.05 -8.95
N GLY A 203 6.39 17.18 -9.20
CA GLY A 203 6.02 18.15 -8.16
C GLY A 203 4.98 17.61 -7.19
N ASP A 204 3.90 17.02 -7.71
CA ASP A 204 2.84 16.42 -6.91
C ASP A 204 3.36 15.19 -6.14
N ALA A 205 4.21 14.38 -6.79
CA ALA A 205 4.84 13.23 -6.16
C ALA A 205 5.74 13.64 -4.98
N ALA A 206 6.55 14.68 -5.14
CA ALA A 206 7.41 15.18 -4.07
C ALA A 206 6.60 15.72 -2.88
N ASP A 207 5.50 16.44 -3.14
CA ASP A 207 4.62 16.93 -2.07
C ASP A 207 3.90 15.76 -1.37
N ALA A 208 3.37 14.80 -2.12
CA ALA A 208 2.72 13.62 -1.57
C ALA A 208 3.66 12.81 -0.67
N TRP A 209 4.89 12.53 -1.14
CA TRP A 209 5.88 11.83 -0.34
C TRP A 209 6.24 12.54 0.94
N ARG A 210 6.46 13.86 0.90
CA ARG A 210 6.74 14.65 2.11
C ARG A 210 5.62 14.50 3.15
N ARG A 211 4.37 14.70 2.74
CA ARG A 211 3.20 14.61 3.63
C ARG A 211 3.01 13.20 4.19
N VAL A 212 3.19 12.17 3.37
CA VAL A 212 3.08 10.76 3.80
C VAL A 212 4.19 10.40 4.78
N VAL A 213 5.44 10.83 4.53
CA VAL A 213 6.55 10.59 5.47
C VAL A 213 6.30 11.31 6.80
N ASP A 214 5.84 12.56 6.76
CA ASP A 214 5.49 13.31 7.97
C ASP A 214 4.38 12.58 8.77
N TRP A 215 3.35 12.07 8.08
CA TRP A 215 2.26 11.31 8.71
C TRP A 215 2.73 9.99 9.33
N LEU A 216 3.55 9.22 8.59
CA LEU A 216 4.10 7.95 9.06
C LEU A 216 5.11 8.14 10.20
N ALA A 217 5.65 9.33 10.40
CA ALA A 217 6.60 9.65 11.46
C ALA A 217 5.92 10.03 12.80
N THR A 218 4.61 10.27 12.82
CA THR A 218 3.86 10.55 14.07
C THR A 218 3.63 9.27 14.86
#